data_e897cd1b619913cca667d6ee22c51b6c
#
_entry.id   e897cd1b619913cca667d6ee22c51b6c
#
_cell.length_a   1.000
_cell.length_b   1.000
_cell.length_c   1.000
_cell.angle_alpha   90.00
_cell.angle_beta   90.00
_cell.angle_gamma   90.00
#
_symmetry.space_group_name_H-M   'P 1'
#
loop_
_entity.id
_entity.type
_entity.pdbx_description
1 polymer ?
#
loop_
_entity_poly.entity_id
_entity_poly.type
_entity_poly.pdbx_seq_one_letter_code
_entity_poly.pdbx_strand_id
1 'polypeptide(L)'
;MLTVLIQGVLTAAPQQRTSKTAKPYLTAKLQAKGDDGQPVWCNVIAFDAGAVELLASLTKGDPVAIAGTAAISTWDKDGTPRVGLSVTATRVLSVC
;
A
#
# COMPACT_ATOMS: atom_id res chain seq x y z
N MET A 1 14.33 3.11 -10.01
CA MET A 1 13.47 2.21 -9.21
C MET A 1 13.76 2.42 -7.73
N LEU A 2 12.72 2.68 -6.94
CA LEU A 2 12.87 2.78 -5.49
C LEU A 2 12.44 1.46 -4.87
N THR A 3 13.30 0.89 -4.05
CA THR A 3 12.95 -0.27 -3.24
C THR A 3 12.65 0.24 -1.83
N VAL A 4 11.50 -0.14 -1.29
CA VAL A 4 11.04 0.38 -0.01
C VAL A 4 10.62 -0.74 0.92
N LEU A 5 10.72 -0.47 2.21
CA LEU A 5 10.08 -1.24 3.26
C LEU A 5 9.28 -0.25 4.09
N ILE A 6 7.97 -0.42 4.09
CA ILE A 6 7.06 0.53 4.72
C ILE A 6 6.24 -0.19 5.77
N GLN A 7 6.18 0.38 6.96
CA GLN A 7 5.30 -0.07 8.02
C GLN A 7 4.24 0.99 8.27
N GLY A 8 2.98 0.58 8.32
CA GLY A 8 1.89 1.51 8.54
C GLY A 8 0.62 0.78 8.89
N VAL A 9 -0.50 1.49 8.76
CA VAL A 9 -1.81 1.00 9.14
C VAL A 9 -2.74 1.12 7.94
N LEU A 10 -3.52 0.07 7.69
CA LEU A 10 -4.52 0.10 6.62
C LEU A 10 -5.61 1.11 6.94
N THR A 11 -5.90 1.99 5.98
CA THR A 11 -6.94 3.01 6.14
C THR A 11 -8.30 2.54 5.64
N ALA A 12 -8.33 1.41 4.93
CA ALA A 12 -9.56 0.80 4.44
C ALA A 12 -9.30 -0.70 4.24
N ALA A 13 -10.36 -1.48 4.16
CA ALA A 13 -10.24 -2.91 3.86
C ALA A 13 -9.63 -3.07 2.46
N PRO A 14 -8.68 -4.00 2.26
CA PRO A 14 -8.15 -4.27 0.93
C PRO A 14 -9.24 -4.73 -0.03
N GLN A 15 -9.10 -4.37 -1.30
CA GLN A 15 -10.06 -4.72 -2.33
C GLN A 15 -9.42 -5.66 -3.34
N GLN A 16 -10.07 -6.79 -3.57
CA GLN A 16 -9.63 -7.73 -4.59
C GLN A 16 -10.20 -7.33 -5.94
N ARG A 17 -9.35 -7.34 -6.97
CA ARG A 17 -9.74 -7.01 -8.33
C ARG A 17 -9.19 -8.07 -9.27
N THR A 18 -9.72 -8.09 -10.48
CA THR A 18 -9.26 -9.02 -11.52
C THR A 18 -8.74 -8.18 -12.69
N SER A 19 -7.53 -8.50 -13.14
CA SER A 19 -6.92 -7.81 -14.27
C SER A 19 -7.57 -8.27 -15.59
N LYS A 20 -7.24 -7.58 -16.69
CA LYS A 20 -7.75 -7.91 -18.03
C LYS A 20 -7.33 -9.31 -18.45
N THR A 21 -6.26 -9.85 -17.89
CA THR A 21 -5.78 -11.19 -18.17
C THR A 21 -6.32 -12.23 -17.19
N ALA A 22 -7.36 -11.88 -16.46
CA ALA A 22 -8.02 -12.73 -15.45
C ALA A 22 -7.13 -13.11 -14.27
N LYS A 23 -6.04 -12.37 -14.04
CA LYS A 23 -5.19 -12.60 -12.88
C LYS A 23 -5.70 -11.76 -11.71
N PRO A 24 -5.94 -12.39 -10.54
CA PRO A 24 -6.36 -11.63 -9.38
C PRO A 24 -5.22 -10.75 -8.85
N TYR A 25 -5.57 -9.57 -8.44
CA TYR A 25 -4.65 -8.70 -7.73
C TYR A 25 -5.42 -7.97 -6.62
N LEU A 26 -4.70 -7.36 -5.71
CA LEU A 26 -5.32 -6.74 -4.57
C LEU A 26 -4.77 -5.32 -4.43
N THR A 27 -5.67 -4.37 -4.14
CA THR A 27 -5.30 -2.99 -3.87
C THR A 27 -5.57 -2.65 -2.42
N ALA A 28 -4.71 -1.86 -1.83
CA ALA A 28 -4.87 -1.43 -0.46
C ALA A 28 -4.38 0.01 -0.30
N LYS A 29 -4.90 0.69 0.72
CA LYS A 29 -4.45 2.02 1.08
C LYS A 29 -3.84 1.96 2.47
N LEU A 30 -2.65 2.50 2.58
CA LEU A 30 -1.85 2.43 3.79
C LEU A 30 -1.46 3.83 4.21
N GLN A 31 -1.49 4.09 5.50
CA GLN A 31 -0.97 5.32 6.07
C GLN A 31 0.27 5.00 6.89
N ALA A 32 1.39 5.57 6.51
CA ALA A 32 2.63 5.50 7.26
C ALA A 32 2.93 6.87 7.85
N LYS A 33 3.82 6.92 8.83
CA LYS A 33 4.24 8.19 9.40
C LYS A 33 5.66 8.51 8.95
N GLY A 34 5.85 9.73 8.45
CA GLY A 34 7.17 10.23 8.16
C GLY A 34 7.95 10.59 9.42
N ASP A 35 9.20 10.99 9.26
CA ASP A 35 10.09 11.33 10.37
C ASP A 35 9.58 12.51 11.20
N ASP A 36 8.83 13.41 10.57
CA ASP A 36 8.25 14.58 11.20
C ASP A 36 6.88 14.31 11.83
N GLY A 37 6.43 13.04 11.84
CA GLY A 37 5.12 12.68 12.35
C GLY A 37 3.97 12.91 11.38
N GLN A 38 4.24 13.47 10.20
CA GLN A 38 3.21 13.69 9.19
C GLN A 38 2.82 12.38 8.48
N PRO A 39 1.54 12.22 8.13
CA PRO A 39 1.13 11.00 7.44
C PRO A 39 1.66 10.96 6.02
N VAL A 40 2.09 9.77 5.60
CA VAL A 40 2.46 9.49 4.23
C VAL A 40 1.44 8.48 3.68
N TRP A 41 0.77 8.86 2.61
CA TRP A 41 -0.27 8.03 2.01
C TRP A 41 0.34 7.12 0.97
N CYS A 42 0.04 5.83 1.09
CA CYS A 42 0.57 4.81 0.18
C CYS A 42 -0.57 4.06 -0.47
N ASN A 43 -0.55 4.01 -1.80
CA ASN A 43 -1.42 3.12 -2.56
C ASN A 43 -0.63 1.87 -2.87
N VAL A 44 -1.15 0.72 -2.48
CA VAL A 44 -0.45 -0.56 -2.61
C VAL A 44 -1.19 -1.43 -3.60
N ILE A 45 -0.44 -2.06 -4.50
CA ILE A 45 -0.98 -3.07 -5.39
C ILE A 45 -0.15 -4.35 -5.20
N ALA A 46 -0.81 -5.48 -5.08
CA ALA A 46 -0.16 -6.76 -4.87
C ALA A 46 -0.60 -7.76 -5.93
N PHE A 47 0.36 -8.32 -6.64
CA PHE A 47 0.12 -9.36 -7.64
C PHE A 47 0.61 -10.72 -7.18
N ASP A 48 1.58 -10.77 -6.28
CA ASP A 48 2.13 -12.02 -5.77
C ASP A 48 1.08 -12.76 -4.94
N ALA A 49 0.91 -14.06 -5.18
CA ALA A 49 -0.13 -14.85 -4.53
C ALA A 49 -0.02 -14.81 -2.99
N GLY A 50 1.19 -14.89 -2.45
CA GLY A 50 1.39 -14.84 -1.01
C GLY A 50 1.03 -13.47 -0.43
N ALA A 51 1.42 -12.39 -1.12
CA ALA A 51 1.08 -11.04 -0.69
C ALA A 51 -0.43 -10.79 -0.77
N VAL A 52 -1.07 -11.23 -1.84
CA VAL A 52 -2.52 -11.10 -2.00
C VAL A 52 -3.25 -11.83 -0.88
N GLU A 53 -2.84 -13.06 -0.59
CA GLU A 53 -3.48 -13.87 0.44
C GLU A 53 -3.35 -13.21 1.81
N LEU A 54 -2.16 -12.73 2.16
CA LEU A 54 -1.96 -12.10 3.46
C LEU A 54 -2.74 -10.81 3.58
N LEU A 55 -2.68 -9.94 2.56
CA LEU A 55 -3.43 -8.68 2.59
C LEU A 55 -4.94 -8.92 2.65
N ALA A 56 -5.43 -9.94 1.96
CA ALA A 56 -6.86 -10.24 1.97
C ALA A 56 -7.36 -10.65 3.35
N SER A 57 -6.48 -11.12 4.22
CA SER A 57 -6.84 -11.50 5.59
C SER A 57 -6.88 -10.32 6.56
N LEU A 58 -6.44 -9.13 6.13
CA LEU A 58 -6.36 -7.95 6.97
C LEU A 58 -7.57 -7.05 6.76
N THR A 59 -7.82 -6.16 7.73
CA THR A 59 -8.93 -5.23 7.68
C THR A 59 -8.44 -3.81 7.99
N LYS A 60 -9.35 -2.85 7.88
CA LYS A 60 -9.09 -1.46 8.24
C LYS A 60 -8.55 -1.38 9.66
N GLY A 61 -7.48 -0.65 9.84
CA GLY A 61 -6.85 -0.45 11.14
C GLY A 61 -5.75 -1.43 11.48
N ASP A 62 -5.57 -2.49 10.69
CA ASP A 62 -4.53 -3.47 10.96
C ASP A 62 -3.15 -2.93 10.58
N PRO A 63 -2.14 -3.14 11.43
CA PRO A 63 -0.77 -2.78 11.08
C PRO A 63 -0.18 -3.78 10.10
N VAL A 64 0.64 -3.28 9.18
CA VAL A 64 1.24 -4.12 8.14
C VAL A 64 2.58 -3.54 7.73
N ALA A 65 3.52 -4.40 7.36
CA ALA A 65 4.78 -4.00 6.75
C ALA A 65 4.81 -4.53 5.32
N ILE A 66 5.19 -3.67 4.39
CA ILE A 66 5.18 -3.99 2.96
C ILE A 66 6.54 -3.68 2.37
N ALA A 67 7.12 -4.65 1.69
CA ALA A 67 8.35 -4.48 0.93
C ALA A 67 8.02 -4.55 -0.56
N GLY A 68 8.65 -3.71 -1.34
CA GLY A 68 8.45 -3.71 -2.78
C GLY A 68 9.09 -2.53 -3.45
N THR A 69 8.62 -2.21 -4.65
CA THR A 69 9.08 -1.05 -5.40
C THR A 69 8.04 0.05 -5.32
N ALA A 70 8.51 1.29 -5.30
CA ALA A 70 7.63 2.43 -5.15
C ALA A 70 7.92 3.50 -6.19
N ALA A 71 6.87 4.22 -6.55
CA ALA A 71 6.97 5.45 -7.33
C ALA A 71 6.34 6.58 -6.52
N ILE A 72 6.96 7.75 -6.60
CA ILE A 72 6.41 8.94 -5.94
C ILE A 72 5.30 9.51 -6.82
N SER A 73 4.13 9.75 -6.24
CA SER A 73 3.04 10.41 -6.92
C SER A 73 2.73 11.73 -6.25
N THR A 74 2.36 12.71 -7.05
CA THR A 74 1.99 14.03 -6.56
C THR A 74 0.64 14.42 -7.12
N TRP A 75 -0.15 15.12 -6.32
CA TRP A 75 -1.44 15.66 -6.75
C TRP A 75 -1.75 16.92 -5.97
N ASP A 76 -2.64 17.73 -6.51
CA ASP A 76 -3.10 18.94 -5.83
C ASP A 76 -4.46 18.67 -5.18
N LYS A 77 -4.60 19.07 -3.93
CA LYS A 77 -5.86 19.01 -3.23
C LYS A 77 -6.12 20.38 -2.63
N ASP A 78 -7.19 21.03 -3.09
CA ASP A 78 -7.59 22.36 -2.61
C ASP A 78 -6.45 23.39 -2.72
N GLY A 79 -5.67 23.32 -3.80
CA GLY A 79 -4.54 24.21 -4.03
C GLY A 79 -3.28 23.86 -3.24
N THR A 80 -3.31 22.76 -2.47
CA THR A 80 -2.16 22.31 -1.70
C THR A 80 -1.54 21.08 -2.36
N PRO A 81 -0.24 21.12 -2.66
CA PRO A 81 0.40 19.93 -3.23
C PRO A 81 0.48 18.80 -2.20
N ARG A 82 0.17 17.59 -2.65
CA ARG A 82 0.25 16.37 -1.84
C ARG A 82 1.19 15.39 -2.49
N VAL A 83 1.87 14.62 -1.65
CA VAL A 83 2.82 13.61 -2.09
C VAL A 83 2.41 12.28 -1.48
N GLY A 84 2.44 11.23 -2.28
CA GLY A 84 2.18 9.88 -1.83
C GLY A 84 3.08 8.89 -2.53
N LEU A 85 2.97 7.64 -2.16
CA LEU A 85 3.72 6.56 -2.76
C LEU A 85 2.76 5.56 -3.41
N SER A 86 3.11 5.12 -4.62
CA SER A 86 2.45 4.00 -5.27
C SER A 86 3.40 2.82 -5.16
N VAL A 87 3.00 1.79 -4.41
CA VAL A 87 3.87 0.67 -4.06
C VAL A 87 3.36 -0.60 -4.72
N THR A 88 4.26 -1.28 -5.45
CA THR A 88 4.00 -2.64 -5.92
C THR A 88 4.61 -3.58 -4.89
N ALA A 89 3.76 -4.26 -4.14
CA ALA A 89 4.20 -5.11 -3.05
C ALA A 89 4.78 -6.41 -3.58
N THR A 90 5.99 -6.75 -3.15
CA THR A 90 6.60 -8.05 -3.41
C THR A 90 6.51 -8.93 -2.18
N ARG A 91 6.42 -8.33 -1.00
CA ARG A 91 6.27 -9.04 0.27
C ARG A 91 5.39 -8.25 1.21
N VAL A 92 4.57 -8.96 1.97
CA VAL A 92 3.70 -8.37 2.98
C VAL A 92 3.88 -9.15 4.26
N LEU A 93 4.05 -8.43 5.36
CA LEU A 93 4.19 -9.03 6.69
C LEU A 93 3.17 -8.42 7.63
N SER A 94 2.51 -9.27 8.39
CA SER A 94 1.62 -8.82 9.45
C SER A 94 2.45 -8.41 10.67
N VAL A 95 2.10 -7.28 11.28
CA VAL A 95 2.82 -6.72 12.43
C VAL A 95 1.89 -6.74 13.64
N CYS A 96 1.51 -7.91 14.05
CA CYS A 96 0.63 -8.09 15.22
C CYS A 96 1.39 -8.65 16.38
#